data_56fec38949cfe5f2d405332d72f392d5
#
_entry.id   56fec38949cfe5f2d405332d72f392d5
#
_cell.length_a   1.000
_cell.length_b   1.000
_cell.length_c   1.000
_cell.angle_alpha   90.00
_cell.angle_beta   90.00
_cell.angle_gamma   90.00
#
_symmetry.space_group_name_H-M   'P 1'
#
loop_
_entity.id
_entity.type
_entity.pdbx_description
1 polymer ?
#
loop_
_entity_poly.entity_id
_entity_poly.type
_entity_poly.pdbx_seq_one_letter_code
_entity_poly.pdbx_strand_id
1 'polypeptide(L)'
;MGMVAQKDGSLSPQAGFLTDRINELPEMSRPEMPIYHIKEYDPLMDSSCMGPKEWQMIASDIETDYLNYDGFVVIMGTDTMAYAASALSFMLENLGKTVVFTGSQIPFCEVYNDARRNLIVSIIFAITSDFPEVCICFNDKLLRANRAVKVNSVGLHAFDSPNFPPLATLGAFINENRELALPQPRGPFRVHKTLEAKVIVIKLVPGFDDECILALVTHAKGLKALVLEMYGTGNGPTEKGGGLIDAIKTAKEKGIVVVAVSQCLQGGVSLDTYSMGREFKNAGVVSGGDMTTEACTTKLAYLFGRLANDPILVSQMLSLDIRGETSDISRSGKKFFNHKDGDRDPTGVRKLLMRL
;
A
#
# COMPACT_ATOMS: atom_id res chain seq x y z
N MET A 1 -10.61 6.10 -15.59
CA MET A 1 -11.35 5.57 -16.77
C MET A 1 -12.54 6.46 -17.15
N GLY A 2 -13.44 6.78 -16.23
CA GLY A 2 -14.71 7.48 -16.47
C GLY A 2 -14.63 9.00 -16.59
N MET A 3 -13.51 9.56 -17.01
CA MET A 3 -13.34 11.00 -17.24
C MET A 3 -13.86 11.39 -18.61
N VAL A 4 -14.47 12.59 -18.72
CA VAL A 4 -14.99 13.17 -19.96
C VAL A 4 -14.45 14.59 -20.10
N ALA A 5 -14.09 14.95 -21.33
CA ALA A 5 -13.61 16.29 -21.63
C ALA A 5 -14.71 17.35 -21.45
N GLN A 6 -14.39 18.40 -20.71
CA GLN A 6 -15.23 19.55 -20.47
C GLN A 6 -15.04 20.59 -21.58
N LYS A 7 -15.89 21.61 -21.63
CA LYS A 7 -15.82 22.68 -22.64
C LYS A 7 -14.52 23.49 -22.61
N ASP A 8 -13.86 23.52 -21.47
CA ASP A 8 -12.56 24.20 -21.27
C ASP A 8 -11.35 23.31 -21.55
N GLY A 9 -11.59 22.05 -21.98
CA GLY A 9 -10.56 21.05 -22.26
C GLY A 9 -10.07 20.27 -21.03
N SER A 10 -10.55 20.56 -19.83
CA SER A 10 -10.26 19.77 -18.65
C SER A 10 -11.01 18.43 -18.67
N LEU A 11 -10.52 17.45 -17.91
CA LEU A 11 -11.18 16.15 -17.72
C LEU A 11 -11.87 16.12 -16.36
N SER A 12 -13.13 15.71 -16.33
CA SER A 12 -13.84 15.48 -15.07
C SER A 12 -14.63 14.17 -15.09
N PRO A 13 -14.89 13.54 -13.93
CA PRO A 13 -15.71 12.35 -13.86
C PRO A 13 -17.17 12.70 -14.18
N GLN A 14 -17.84 11.83 -14.95
CA GLN A 14 -19.26 11.97 -15.28
C GLN A 14 -20.02 10.72 -14.86
N ALA A 15 -21.08 10.89 -14.07
CA ALA A 15 -21.93 9.81 -13.61
C ALA A 15 -22.57 9.06 -14.78
N GLY A 16 -22.62 7.74 -14.69
CA GLY A 16 -23.19 6.85 -15.71
C GLY A 16 -22.25 6.60 -16.90
N PHE A 17 -21.33 7.51 -17.22
CA PHE A 17 -20.49 7.40 -18.41
C PHE A 17 -19.68 6.10 -18.46
N LEU A 18 -19.03 5.74 -17.35
CA LEU A 18 -18.21 4.52 -17.30
C LEU A 18 -19.08 3.27 -17.42
N THR A 19 -20.22 3.25 -16.74
CA THR A 19 -21.18 2.15 -16.77
C THR A 19 -21.71 1.93 -18.20
N ASP A 20 -22.09 2.99 -18.90
CA ASP A 20 -22.55 2.90 -20.29
C ASP A 20 -21.43 2.36 -21.20
N ARG A 21 -20.21 2.88 -21.07
CA ARG A 21 -19.06 2.42 -21.86
C ARG A 21 -18.72 0.96 -21.63
N ILE A 22 -18.79 0.47 -20.40
CA ILE A 22 -18.58 -0.95 -20.08
C ILE A 22 -19.63 -1.82 -20.76
N ASN A 23 -20.90 -1.43 -20.69
CA ASN A 23 -22.00 -2.17 -21.30
C ASN A 23 -21.97 -2.18 -22.85
N GLU A 24 -21.34 -1.18 -23.46
CA GLU A 24 -21.13 -1.08 -24.92
C GLU A 24 -19.96 -1.95 -25.42
N LEU A 25 -19.08 -2.47 -24.53
CA LEU A 25 -17.94 -3.28 -24.94
C LEU A 25 -18.38 -4.67 -25.42
N PRO A 26 -18.10 -5.07 -26.69
CA PRO A 26 -18.54 -6.37 -27.21
C PRO A 26 -17.96 -7.55 -26.44
N GLU A 27 -16.77 -7.38 -25.83
CA GLU A 27 -16.14 -8.42 -25.03
C GLU A 27 -16.92 -8.76 -23.78
N MET A 28 -17.58 -7.76 -23.18
CA MET A 28 -18.32 -7.94 -21.93
C MET A 28 -19.58 -8.82 -22.11
N SER A 29 -20.03 -8.99 -23.35
CA SER A 29 -21.17 -9.84 -23.70
C SER A 29 -20.77 -11.26 -24.14
N ARG A 30 -19.46 -11.60 -24.11
CA ARG A 30 -18.98 -12.92 -24.52
C ARG A 30 -19.23 -13.96 -23.43
N PRO A 31 -19.49 -15.25 -23.80
CA PRO A 31 -19.73 -16.31 -22.83
C PRO A 31 -18.54 -16.60 -21.89
N GLU A 32 -17.33 -16.23 -22.31
CA GLU A 32 -16.10 -16.41 -21.52
C GLU A 32 -15.94 -15.35 -20.41
N MET A 33 -16.70 -14.25 -20.50
CA MET A 33 -16.71 -13.23 -19.45
C MET A 33 -17.67 -13.61 -18.32
N PRO A 34 -17.30 -13.28 -17.06
CA PRO A 34 -18.18 -13.56 -15.93
C PRO A 34 -19.44 -12.70 -15.96
N ILE A 35 -20.46 -13.14 -15.24
CA ILE A 35 -21.58 -12.28 -14.88
C ILE A 35 -21.05 -11.22 -13.92
N TYR A 36 -21.30 -9.95 -14.21
CA TYR A 36 -20.82 -8.84 -13.41
C TYR A 36 -21.94 -7.88 -13.03
N HIS A 37 -21.76 -7.19 -11.90
CA HIS A 37 -22.58 -6.06 -11.50
C HIS A 37 -21.70 -4.85 -11.30
N ILE A 38 -22.18 -3.69 -11.76
CA ILE A 38 -21.48 -2.42 -11.60
C ILE A 38 -22.18 -1.64 -10.49
N LYS A 39 -21.38 -1.25 -9.48
CA LYS A 39 -21.79 -0.30 -8.46
C LYS A 39 -21.01 0.99 -8.68
N GLU A 40 -21.70 2.04 -9.02
CA GLU A 40 -21.13 3.37 -9.19
C GLU A 40 -21.43 4.21 -7.94
N TYR A 41 -20.45 4.97 -7.46
CA TYR A 41 -20.64 5.86 -6.32
C TYR A 41 -21.30 7.17 -6.76
N ASP A 42 -22.23 7.68 -5.94
CA ASP A 42 -22.86 8.99 -6.12
C ASP A 42 -22.71 9.81 -4.81
N PRO A 43 -22.00 10.95 -4.83
CA PRO A 43 -21.24 11.48 -5.96
C PRO A 43 -20.00 10.64 -6.32
N LEU A 44 -19.55 10.77 -7.58
CA LEU A 44 -18.29 10.18 -8.01
C LEU A 44 -17.12 10.76 -7.22
N MET A 45 -16.13 9.92 -6.90
CA MET A 45 -14.99 10.31 -6.10
C MET A 45 -13.76 10.53 -6.97
N ASP A 46 -13.13 11.69 -6.84
CA ASP A 46 -11.79 11.91 -7.40
C ASP A 46 -10.74 11.28 -6.49
N SER A 47 -9.81 10.51 -7.09
CA SER A 47 -8.76 9.83 -6.33
C SER A 47 -7.88 10.77 -5.51
N SER A 48 -7.68 12.00 -5.95
CA SER A 48 -6.91 13.02 -5.22
C SER A 48 -7.57 13.45 -3.91
N CYS A 49 -8.89 13.24 -3.78
CA CYS A 49 -9.67 13.56 -2.58
C CYS A 49 -10.01 12.34 -1.73
N MET A 50 -9.58 11.13 -2.15
CA MET A 50 -9.87 9.91 -1.41
C MET A 50 -8.95 9.74 -0.20
N GLY A 51 -9.53 9.29 0.89
CA GLY A 51 -8.85 9.00 2.14
C GLY A 51 -9.50 7.86 2.92
N PRO A 52 -9.27 7.76 4.24
CA PRO A 52 -9.77 6.68 5.07
C PRO A 52 -11.28 6.44 5.00
N LYS A 53 -12.09 7.49 4.79
CA LYS A 53 -13.55 7.36 4.69
C LYS A 53 -13.96 6.62 3.42
N GLU A 54 -13.36 6.97 2.29
CA GLU A 54 -13.65 6.36 1.00
C GLU A 54 -13.12 4.91 0.97
N TRP A 55 -11.95 4.64 1.59
CA TRP A 55 -11.46 3.27 1.76
C TRP A 55 -12.40 2.41 2.61
N GLN A 56 -12.98 2.99 3.68
CA GLN A 56 -14.00 2.31 4.50
C GLN A 56 -15.28 2.00 3.71
N MET A 57 -15.70 2.90 2.82
CA MET A 57 -16.85 2.68 1.94
C MET A 57 -16.59 1.50 1.01
N ILE A 58 -15.46 1.48 0.30
CA ILE A 58 -15.07 0.38 -0.58
C ILE A 58 -15.00 -0.94 0.20
N ALA A 59 -14.34 -0.94 1.36
CA ALA A 59 -14.23 -2.13 2.19
C ALA A 59 -15.60 -2.63 2.69
N SER A 60 -16.52 -1.72 3.02
CA SER A 60 -17.88 -2.07 3.45
C SER A 60 -18.73 -2.66 2.32
N ASP A 61 -18.54 -2.19 1.10
CA ASP A 61 -19.20 -2.76 -0.07
C ASP A 61 -18.71 -4.18 -0.36
N ILE A 62 -17.39 -4.39 -0.31
CA ILE A 62 -16.81 -5.74 -0.44
C ILE A 62 -17.33 -6.66 0.67
N GLU A 63 -17.42 -6.17 1.93
CA GLU A 63 -17.96 -6.95 3.05
C GLU A 63 -19.41 -7.38 2.81
N THR A 64 -20.25 -6.46 2.36
CA THR A 64 -21.67 -6.70 2.10
C THR A 64 -21.88 -7.76 1.01
N ASP A 65 -21.08 -7.69 -0.02
CA ASP A 65 -21.23 -8.53 -1.21
C ASP A 65 -20.25 -9.73 -1.25
N TYR A 66 -19.49 -9.94 -0.18
CA TYR A 66 -18.42 -10.94 -0.16
C TYR A 66 -18.87 -12.35 -0.50
N LEU A 67 -20.07 -12.77 -0.04
CA LEU A 67 -20.61 -14.10 -0.30
C LEU A 67 -21.31 -14.21 -1.67
N ASN A 68 -21.64 -13.09 -2.30
CA ASN A 68 -22.42 -13.04 -3.54
C ASN A 68 -21.56 -13.11 -4.81
N TYR A 69 -20.25 -12.77 -4.72
CA TYR A 69 -19.35 -12.66 -5.87
C TYR A 69 -18.05 -13.44 -5.64
N ASP A 70 -17.46 -13.95 -6.72
CA ASP A 70 -16.21 -14.72 -6.68
C ASP A 70 -14.95 -13.85 -6.63
N GLY A 71 -15.05 -12.59 -7.09
CA GLY A 71 -13.97 -11.61 -7.07
C GLY A 71 -14.50 -10.19 -7.18
N PHE A 72 -13.63 -9.21 -6.98
CA PHE A 72 -13.99 -7.79 -6.98
C PHE A 72 -13.01 -6.99 -7.82
N VAL A 73 -13.52 -6.05 -8.61
CA VAL A 73 -12.70 -5.08 -9.35
C VAL A 73 -13.07 -3.67 -8.89
N VAL A 74 -12.09 -2.93 -8.41
CA VAL A 74 -12.25 -1.53 -7.98
C VAL A 74 -11.60 -0.64 -9.03
N ILE A 75 -12.44 0.15 -9.72
CA ILE A 75 -11.99 1.10 -10.74
C ILE A 75 -11.87 2.49 -10.11
N MET A 76 -10.66 3.06 -10.10
CA MET A 76 -10.43 4.38 -9.53
C MET A 76 -9.39 5.19 -10.30
N GLY A 77 -9.23 6.47 -9.97
CA GLY A 77 -8.14 7.30 -10.46
C GLY A 77 -6.79 6.80 -9.95
N THR A 78 -5.73 7.02 -10.73
CA THR A 78 -4.42 6.39 -10.51
C THR A 78 -3.58 7.05 -9.41
N ASP A 79 -3.84 8.32 -9.03
CA ASP A 79 -2.92 9.10 -8.19
C ASP A 79 -2.75 8.54 -6.78
N THR A 80 -3.82 8.07 -6.17
CA THR A 80 -3.79 7.49 -4.82
C THR A 80 -4.15 6.01 -4.78
N MET A 81 -4.17 5.33 -5.94
CA MET A 81 -4.55 3.91 -6.03
C MET A 81 -3.64 3.03 -5.18
N ALA A 82 -2.33 3.25 -5.17
CA ALA A 82 -1.40 2.48 -4.37
C ALA A 82 -1.69 2.60 -2.86
N TYR A 83 -2.09 3.79 -2.38
CA TYR A 83 -2.52 3.98 -1.00
C TYR A 83 -3.84 3.26 -0.70
N ALA A 84 -4.86 3.46 -1.54
CA ALA A 84 -6.17 2.84 -1.34
C ALA A 84 -6.09 1.31 -1.35
N ALA A 85 -5.43 0.74 -2.36
CA ALA A 85 -5.26 -0.70 -2.49
C ALA A 85 -4.41 -1.29 -1.36
N SER A 86 -3.35 -0.59 -0.92
CA SER A 86 -2.56 -1.00 0.24
C SER A 86 -3.38 -0.93 1.53
N ALA A 87 -4.18 0.12 1.76
CA ALA A 87 -5.05 0.21 2.92
C ALA A 87 -6.04 -0.96 2.98
N LEU A 88 -6.69 -1.28 1.85
CA LEU A 88 -7.61 -2.41 1.78
C LEU A 88 -6.91 -3.76 2.02
N SER A 89 -5.63 -3.92 1.65
CA SER A 89 -4.86 -5.12 1.98
C SER A 89 -4.84 -5.40 3.48
N PHE A 90 -4.77 -4.35 4.31
CA PHE A 90 -4.78 -4.49 5.77
C PHE A 90 -6.20 -4.58 6.33
N MET A 91 -7.15 -3.81 5.78
CA MET A 91 -8.54 -3.75 6.26
C MET A 91 -9.31 -5.04 6.04
N LEU A 92 -9.07 -5.75 4.92
CA LEU A 92 -9.74 -7.00 4.53
C LEU A 92 -9.05 -8.20 5.18
N GLU A 93 -9.39 -8.47 6.45
CA GLU A 93 -8.79 -9.55 7.24
C GLU A 93 -9.32 -10.92 6.78
N ASN A 94 -8.43 -11.90 6.64
CA ASN A 94 -8.77 -13.25 6.15
C ASN A 94 -9.47 -13.22 4.78
N LEU A 95 -8.99 -12.37 3.89
CA LEU A 95 -9.48 -12.29 2.52
C LEU A 95 -9.17 -13.61 1.79
N GLY A 96 -10.19 -14.28 1.27
CA GLY A 96 -10.09 -15.54 0.53
C GLY A 96 -10.42 -15.41 -0.96
N LYS A 97 -10.56 -14.19 -1.47
CA LYS A 97 -10.92 -13.87 -2.85
C LYS A 97 -9.97 -12.83 -3.41
N THR A 98 -9.80 -12.80 -4.73
CA THR A 98 -8.98 -11.78 -5.38
C THR A 98 -9.74 -10.46 -5.48
N VAL A 99 -9.15 -9.38 -4.98
CA VAL A 99 -9.63 -8.00 -5.13
C VAL A 99 -8.66 -7.23 -6.00
N VAL A 100 -9.10 -6.76 -7.17
CA VAL A 100 -8.22 -6.11 -8.15
C VAL A 100 -8.54 -4.63 -8.28
N PHE A 101 -7.59 -3.77 -7.96
CA PHE A 101 -7.64 -2.35 -8.26
C PHE A 101 -7.13 -2.09 -9.67
N THR A 102 -7.82 -1.21 -10.40
CA THR A 102 -7.40 -0.80 -11.74
C THR A 102 -7.85 0.61 -12.07
N GLY A 103 -7.31 1.13 -13.14
CA GLY A 103 -7.60 2.45 -13.67
C GLY A 103 -7.00 2.61 -15.07
N SER A 104 -6.89 3.83 -15.54
CA SER A 104 -6.23 4.13 -16.80
C SER A 104 -5.50 5.45 -16.74
N GLN A 105 -4.45 5.59 -17.55
CA GLN A 105 -3.78 6.86 -17.80
C GLN A 105 -4.55 7.68 -18.84
N ILE A 106 -5.15 7.00 -19.83
CA ILE A 106 -5.93 7.60 -20.89
C ILE A 106 -7.39 7.13 -20.72
N PRO A 107 -8.36 8.06 -20.57
CA PRO A 107 -9.76 7.69 -20.32
C PRO A 107 -10.45 7.09 -21.55
N PHE A 108 -11.58 6.43 -21.33
CA PHE A 108 -12.41 5.81 -22.39
C PHE A 108 -12.92 6.79 -23.45
N CYS A 109 -13.01 8.07 -23.15
CA CYS A 109 -13.42 9.07 -24.16
C CYS A 109 -12.40 9.30 -25.26
N GLU A 110 -11.15 8.93 -25.06
CA GLU A 110 -10.10 9.06 -26.05
C GLU A 110 -10.07 7.87 -27.02
N VAL A 111 -9.75 8.14 -28.30
CA VAL A 111 -9.69 7.13 -29.37
C VAL A 111 -8.63 6.06 -29.06
N TYR A 112 -7.50 6.46 -28.51
CA TYR A 112 -6.43 5.59 -28.04
C TYR A 112 -6.43 5.62 -26.51
N ASN A 113 -6.69 4.48 -25.88
CA ASN A 113 -6.72 4.40 -24.42
C ASN A 113 -6.28 3.02 -23.90
N ASP A 114 -5.78 2.99 -22.68
CA ASP A 114 -5.44 1.77 -21.94
C ASP A 114 -6.62 1.26 -21.05
N ALA A 115 -7.70 2.03 -20.97
CA ALA A 115 -8.82 1.76 -20.09
C ALA A 115 -9.51 0.42 -20.38
N ARG A 116 -9.79 0.15 -21.67
CA ARG A 116 -10.44 -1.09 -22.12
C ARG A 116 -9.63 -2.33 -21.75
N ARG A 117 -8.32 -2.29 -22.06
CA ARG A 117 -7.44 -3.43 -21.79
C ARG A 117 -7.29 -3.66 -20.28
N ASN A 118 -6.99 -2.61 -19.52
CA ASN A 118 -6.84 -2.72 -18.07
C ASN A 118 -8.10 -3.26 -17.40
N LEU A 119 -9.29 -2.83 -17.84
CA LEU A 119 -10.56 -3.33 -17.31
C LEU A 119 -10.74 -4.83 -17.57
N ILE A 120 -10.65 -5.25 -18.85
CA ILE A 120 -10.86 -6.66 -19.24
C ILE A 120 -9.89 -7.57 -18.51
N VAL A 121 -8.60 -7.20 -18.49
CA VAL A 121 -7.54 -7.98 -17.82
C VAL A 121 -7.79 -8.06 -16.32
N SER A 122 -8.24 -6.97 -15.69
CA SER A 122 -8.57 -6.96 -14.26
C SER A 122 -9.72 -7.89 -13.91
N ILE A 123 -10.75 -7.93 -14.75
CA ILE A 123 -11.88 -8.85 -14.56
C ILE A 123 -11.40 -10.31 -14.71
N ILE A 124 -10.60 -10.59 -15.72
CA ILE A 124 -10.03 -11.93 -15.91
C ILE A 124 -9.22 -12.35 -14.67
N PHE A 125 -8.30 -11.52 -14.19
CA PHE A 125 -7.53 -11.83 -12.99
C PHE A 125 -8.41 -12.01 -11.73
N ALA A 126 -9.47 -11.22 -11.59
CA ALA A 126 -10.34 -11.30 -10.42
C ALA A 126 -11.06 -12.66 -10.29
N ILE A 127 -11.29 -13.36 -11.43
CA ILE A 127 -12.03 -14.63 -11.45
C ILE A 127 -11.18 -15.86 -11.74
N THR A 128 -10.05 -15.71 -12.46
CA THR A 128 -9.23 -16.88 -12.85
C THR A 128 -8.04 -17.08 -11.92
N SER A 129 -7.59 -16.01 -11.26
CA SER A 129 -6.45 -16.07 -10.36
C SER A 129 -6.91 -16.32 -8.93
N ASP A 130 -6.40 -17.38 -8.31
CA ASP A 130 -6.71 -17.74 -6.93
C ASP A 130 -5.70 -17.09 -5.96
N PHE A 131 -5.61 -15.76 -6.02
CA PHE A 131 -4.80 -14.96 -5.11
C PHE A 131 -5.68 -14.36 -4.00
N PRO A 132 -5.61 -14.87 -2.75
CA PRO A 132 -6.44 -14.37 -1.66
C PRO A 132 -5.88 -13.06 -1.09
N GLU A 133 -5.76 -12.06 -1.95
CA GLU A 133 -5.12 -10.79 -1.62
C GLU A 133 -5.64 -9.62 -2.48
N VAL A 134 -5.37 -8.41 -2.02
CA VAL A 134 -5.64 -7.20 -2.80
C VAL A 134 -4.49 -6.96 -3.76
N CYS A 135 -4.83 -6.71 -5.02
CA CYS A 135 -3.88 -6.56 -6.12
C CYS A 135 -4.12 -5.24 -6.87
N ILE A 136 -3.11 -4.76 -7.59
CA ILE A 136 -3.25 -3.74 -8.62
C ILE A 136 -2.97 -4.41 -9.97
N CYS A 137 -3.93 -4.31 -10.89
CA CYS A 137 -3.74 -4.70 -12.28
C CYS A 137 -3.53 -3.48 -13.15
N PHE A 138 -2.36 -3.37 -13.76
CA PHE A 138 -2.02 -2.29 -14.67
C PHE A 138 -1.00 -2.74 -15.70
N ASN A 139 -1.21 -2.38 -16.97
CA ASN A 139 -0.29 -2.72 -18.07
C ASN A 139 0.13 -4.20 -18.05
N ASP A 140 -0.86 -5.11 -18.04
CA ASP A 140 -0.71 -6.56 -18.11
C ASP A 140 0.03 -7.23 -16.92
N LYS A 141 0.25 -6.50 -15.83
CA LYS A 141 0.83 -7.03 -14.61
C LYS A 141 -0.21 -7.05 -13.49
N LEU A 142 -0.23 -8.12 -12.72
CA LEU A 142 -0.94 -8.20 -11.44
C LEU A 142 0.07 -8.04 -10.32
N LEU A 143 0.02 -6.94 -9.62
CA LEU A 143 0.95 -6.59 -8.55
C LEU A 143 0.27 -6.76 -7.19
N ARG A 144 1.00 -7.26 -6.17
CA ARG A 144 0.52 -7.19 -4.79
C ARG A 144 0.34 -5.74 -4.39
N ALA A 145 -0.84 -5.35 -3.91
CA ALA A 145 -1.19 -3.95 -3.71
C ALA A 145 -0.30 -3.21 -2.73
N ASN A 146 0.05 -3.85 -1.60
CA ASN A 146 0.91 -3.27 -0.58
C ASN A 146 2.42 -3.37 -0.88
N ARG A 147 2.77 -3.78 -2.12
CA ARG A 147 4.14 -3.76 -2.67
C ARG A 147 4.25 -2.83 -3.86
N ALA A 148 3.13 -2.30 -4.34
CA ALA A 148 3.04 -1.48 -5.54
C ALA A 148 3.18 0.01 -5.25
N VAL A 149 3.72 0.74 -6.21
CA VAL A 149 3.90 2.19 -6.20
C VAL A 149 3.63 2.76 -7.58
N LYS A 150 3.11 4.00 -7.66
CA LYS A 150 2.98 4.73 -8.93
C LYS A 150 4.32 5.30 -9.33
N VAL A 151 4.95 4.69 -10.33
CA VAL A 151 6.31 5.04 -10.79
C VAL A 151 6.33 6.02 -11.96
N ASN A 152 5.19 6.24 -12.63
CA ASN A 152 5.12 7.09 -13.81
C ASN A 152 3.79 7.84 -13.86
N SER A 153 3.84 9.15 -14.07
CA SER A 153 2.65 10.01 -14.15
C SER A 153 2.05 10.14 -15.56
N VAL A 154 2.78 9.70 -16.59
CA VAL A 154 2.41 9.90 -18.01
C VAL A 154 2.34 8.57 -18.77
N GLY A 155 3.30 7.68 -18.56
CA GLY A 155 3.42 6.43 -19.30
C GLY A 155 2.37 5.40 -18.92
N LEU A 156 2.02 4.50 -19.84
CA LEU A 156 1.03 3.43 -19.62
C LEU A 156 1.51 2.40 -18.58
N HIS A 157 2.87 2.26 -18.42
CA HIS A 157 3.40 1.49 -17.41
C HIS A 157 3.45 2.36 -16.07
N ALA A 158 2.21 2.78 -15.47
CA ALA A 158 2.11 3.70 -14.35
C ALA A 158 2.47 3.11 -12.99
N PHE A 159 2.31 1.81 -12.81
CA PHE A 159 2.58 1.10 -11.55
C PHE A 159 3.66 0.05 -11.70
N ASP A 160 4.46 -0.11 -10.65
CA ASP A 160 5.39 -1.22 -10.51
C ASP A 160 5.51 -1.65 -9.04
N SER A 161 6.14 -2.80 -8.82
CA SER A 161 6.46 -3.35 -7.50
C SER A 161 7.98 -3.55 -7.40
N PRO A 162 8.73 -2.52 -6.93
CA PRO A 162 10.18 -2.49 -7.07
C PRO A 162 10.92 -3.58 -6.30
N ASN A 163 10.35 -4.03 -5.17
CA ASN A 163 10.96 -5.00 -4.26
C ASN A 163 10.27 -6.38 -4.25
N PHE A 164 9.27 -6.57 -5.10
CA PHE A 164 8.53 -7.83 -5.13
C PHE A 164 8.06 -8.14 -6.56
N PRO A 165 8.26 -9.34 -7.08
CA PRO A 165 7.86 -9.66 -8.45
C PRO A 165 6.34 -9.62 -8.62
N PRO A 166 5.82 -9.43 -9.85
CA PRO A 166 4.40 -9.54 -10.13
C PRO A 166 3.84 -10.91 -9.74
N LEU A 167 2.63 -10.95 -9.20
CA LEU A 167 1.90 -12.18 -8.91
C LEU A 167 1.49 -12.90 -10.19
N ALA A 168 1.15 -12.13 -11.22
CA ALA A 168 0.89 -12.67 -12.55
C ALA A 168 1.22 -11.64 -13.63
N THR A 169 1.42 -12.14 -14.85
CA THR A 169 1.60 -11.33 -16.07
C THR A 169 0.76 -11.91 -17.19
N LEU A 170 0.15 -11.04 -17.99
CA LEU A 170 -0.60 -11.40 -19.18
C LEU A 170 0.24 -11.18 -20.44
N GLY A 171 0.54 -12.28 -21.14
CA GLY A 171 1.11 -12.28 -22.48
C GLY A 171 0.12 -12.94 -23.45
N ALA A 172 0.59 -13.87 -24.29
CA ALA A 172 -0.28 -14.77 -25.05
C ALA A 172 -1.04 -15.74 -24.11
N PHE A 173 -0.47 -15.99 -22.94
CA PHE A 173 -1.02 -16.78 -21.85
C PHE A 173 -0.86 -16.02 -20.54
N ILE A 174 -1.65 -16.35 -19.53
CA ILE A 174 -1.47 -15.89 -18.17
C ILE A 174 -0.34 -16.69 -17.53
N ASN A 175 0.69 -15.99 -17.07
CA ASN A 175 1.78 -16.58 -16.28
C ASN A 175 1.59 -16.19 -14.83
N GLU A 176 1.27 -17.14 -13.97
CA GLU A 176 1.04 -16.94 -12.53
C GLU A 176 2.25 -17.41 -11.73
N ASN A 177 2.67 -16.60 -10.77
CA ASN A 177 3.69 -16.94 -9.76
C ASN A 177 2.99 -17.39 -8.47
N ARG A 178 2.35 -18.56 -8.49
CA ARG A 178 1.51 -19.05 -7.37
C ARG A 178 2.29 -19.27 -6.08
N GLU A 179 3.58 -19.52 -6.17
CA GLU A 179 4.47 -19.66 -5.00
C GLU A 179 4.65 -18.36 -4.22
N LEU A 180 4.33 -17.23 -4.85
CA LEU A 180 4.36 -15.92 -4.20
C LEU A 180 3.05 -15.55 -3.51
N ALA A 181 1.95 -16.25 -3.83
CA ALA A 181 0.63 -15.97 -3.27
C ALA A 181 0.60 -16.06 -1.74
N LEU A 182 -0.18 -15.22 -1.11
CA LEU A 182 -0.50 -15.41 0.29
C LEU A 182 -1.26 -16.72 0.49
N PRO A 183 -1.08 -17.41 1.63
CA PRO A 183 -1.80 -18.64 1.90
C PRO A 183 -3.30 -18.37 2.04
N GLN A 184 -4.12 -19.33 1.63
CA GLN A 184 -5.57 -19.26 1.86
C GLN A 184 -5.88 -19.06 3.34
N PRO A 185 -6.82 -18.18 3.69
CA PRO A 185 -7.13 -17.85 5.07
C PRO A 185 -7.71 -19.04 5.83
N ARG A 186 -7.40 -19.12 7.13
CA ARG A 186 -7.93 -20.17 8.02
C ARG A 186 -9.11 -19.70 8.87
N GLY A 187 -9.38 -18.39 8.86
CA GLY A 187 -10.44 -17.76 9.64
C GLY A 187 -11.55 -17.16 8.76
N PRO A 188 -12.66 -16.74 9.35
CA PRO A 188 -13.72 -16.06 8.62
C PRO A 188 -13.25 -14.70 8.13
N PHE A 189 -13.69 -14.31 6.93
CA PHE A 189 -13.49 -12.97 6.40
C PHE A 189 -14.08 -11.91 7.34
N ARG A 190 -13.35 -10.83 7.55
CA ARG A 190 -13.75 -9.67 8.35
C ARG A 190 -13.20 -8.39 7.76
N VAL A 191 -13.88 -7.28 8.02
CA VAL A 191 -13.41 -5.96 7.64
C VAL A 191 -13.09 -5.12 8.87
N HIS A 192 -11.83 -4.72 9.00
CA HIS A 192 -11.44 -3.76 10.02
C HIS A 192 -11.58 -2.34 9.46
N LYS A 193 -12.57 -1.59 9.95
CA LYS A 193 -12.94 -0.27 9.41
C LYS A 193 -12.24 0.90 10.12
N THR A 194 -11.73 0.69 11.33
CA THR A 194 -11.11 1.77 12.10
C THR A 194 -9.68 2.03 11.65
N LEU A 195 -9.44 3.20 11.08
CA LEU A 195 -8.11 3.67 10.68
C LEU A 195 -7.78 4.96 11.42
N GLU A 196 -6.55 5.08 11.91
CA GLU A 196 -6.03 6.31 12.50
C GLU A 196 -4.88 6.84 11.61
N ALA A 197 -5.21 7.73 10.71
CA ALA A 197 -4.31 8.19 9.64
C ALA A 197 -3.56 9.49 9.98
N LYS A 198 -3.37 9.82 11.27
CA LYS A 198 -2.55 10.96 11.69
C LYS A 198 -1.06 10.63 11.58
N VAL A 199 -0.63 10.40 10.36
CA VAL A 199 0.72 10.05 9.95
C VAL A 199 1.25 11.15 9.03
N ILE A 200 2.49 11.58 9.24
CA ILE A 200 3.19 12.54 8.38
C ILE A 200 4.39 11.84 7.76
N VAL A 201 4.63 12.10 6.47
CA VAL A 201 5.80 11.63 5.75
C VAL A 201 6.72 12.82 5.50
N ILE A 202 8.00 12.69 5.84
CA ILE A 202 9.04 13.68 5.56
C ILE A 202 10.16 13.03 4.77
N LYS A 203 10.39 13.54 3.57
CA LYS A 203 11.56 13.19 2.76
C LYS A 203 12.75 14.03 3.20
N LEU A 204 13.80 13.40 3.71
CA LEU A 204 15.03 14.09 4.06
C LEU A 204 15.74 14.58 2.78
N VAL A 205 16.23 15.81 2.80
CA VAL A 205 17.05 16.38 1.74
C VAL A 205 18.34 16.96 2.37
N PRO A 206 19.49 16.97 1.69
CA PRO A 206 20.68 17.60 2.23
C PRO A 206 20.44 19.07 2.56
N GLY A 207 20.80 19.50 3.77
CA GLY A 207 20.58 20.87 4.24
C GLY A 207 19.15 21.18 4.70
N PHE A 208 18.31 20.14 4.96
CA PHE A 208 16.99 20.40 5.57
C PHE A 208 17.15 21.01 6.98
N ASP A 209 16.14 21.79 7.36
CA ASP A 209 16.04 22.40 8.68
C ASP A 209 15.44 21.42 9.68
N ASP A 210 16.28 20.88 10.57
CA ASP A 210 15.88 19.92 11.59
C ASP A 210 15.10 20.58 12.76
N GLU A 211 15.22 21.88 12.96
CA GLU A 211 14.40 22.62 13.93
C GLU A 211 12.93 22.60 13.52
N CYS A 212 12.64 22.60 12.22
CA CYS A 212 11.27 22.45 11.72
C CYS A 212 10.67 21.10 12.09
N ILE A 213 11.45 19.99 12.05
CA ILE A 213 10.98 18.67 12.46
C ILE A 213 10.74 18.64 13.98
N LEU A 214 11.64 19.23 14.76
CA LEU A 214 11.48 19.33 16.20
C LEU A 214 10.23 20.15 16.56
N ALA A 215 10.01 21.30 15.91
CA ALA A 215 8.81 22.11 16.08
C ALA A 215 7.55 21.32 15.71
N LEU A 216 7.56 20.58 14.60
CA LEU A 216 6.45 19.73 14.17
C LEU A 216 6.07 18.71 15.26
N VAL A 217 7.02 17.88 15.71
CA VAL A 217 6.72 16.84 16.71
C VAL A 217 6.37 17.44 18.09
N THR A 218 6.85 18.66 18.35
CA THR A 218 6.54 19.36 19.59
C THR A 218 5.11 19.90 19.62
N HIS A 219 4.62 20.44 18.53
CA HIS A 219 3.35 21.18 18.48
C HIS A 219 2.21 20.46 17.73
N ALA A 220 2.50 19.42 16.96
CA ALA A 220 1.47 18.68 16.23
C ALA A 220 0.51 17.95 17.18
N LYS A 221 -0.75 18.40 17.18
CA LYS A 221 -1.80 17.81 18.03
C LYS A 221 -2.28 16.48 17.45
N GLY A 222 -2.12 15.41 18.24
CA GLY A 222 -2.66 14.09 17.89
C GLY A 222 -1.87 13.34 16.81
N LEU A 223 -0.68 13.81 16.43
CA LEU A 223 0.22 13.08 15.53
C LEU A 223 0.53 11.69 16.13
N LYS A 224 0.37 10.65 15.33
CA LYS A 224 0.58 9.26 15.75
C LYS A 224 1.90 8.69 15.25
N ALA A 225 2.28 9.01 14.02
CA ALA A 225 3.55 8.57 13.47
C ALA A 225 4.18 9.60 12.55
N LEU A 226 5.51 9.52 12.48
CA LEU A 226 6.36 10.23 11.54
C LEU A 226 7.13 9.20 10.71
N VAL A 227 6.89 9.19 9.41
CA VAL A 227 7.64 8.37 8.46
C VAL A 227 8.74 9.23 7.85
N LEU A 228 9.98 8.83 8.02
CA LEU A 228 11.16 9.49 7.45
C LEU A 228 11.59 8.71 6.20
N GLU A 229 11.52 9.34 5.03
CA GLU A 229 12.19 8.84 3.83
C GLU A 229 13.67 9.21 3.92
N MET A 230 14.49 8.20 4.30
CA MET A 230 15.90 8.36 4.61
C MET A 230 16.79 8.00 3.42
N TYR A 231 18.06 8.40 3.48
CA TYR A 231 19.03 8.10 2.42
C TYR A 231 19.41 6.61 2.42
N GLY A 232 19.41 6.00 1.23
CA GLY A 232 19.87 4.64 1.00
C GLY A 232 19.26 3.64 1.99
N THR A 233 20.08 2.99 2.80
CA THR A 233 19.62 1.95 3.74
C THR A 233 19.19 2.47 5.12
N GLY A 234 18.84 3.75 5.23
CA GLY A 234 18.39 4.36 6.48
C GLY A 234 19.43 5.28 7.10
N ASN A 235 20.22 5.97 6.27
CA ASN A 235 21.18 6.98 6.70
C ASN A 235 20.55 8.37 6.71
N GLY A 236 21.08 9.22 7.55
CA GLY A 236 20.72 10.64 7.69
C GLY A 236 21.75 11.39 8.52
N PRO A 237 21.64 12.70 8.69
CA PRO A 237 22.58 13.47 9.50
C PRO A 237 22.45 13.13 10.98
N THR A 238 23.59 12.82 11.63
CA THR A 238 23.69 12.49 13.07
C THR A 238 24.70 13.39 13.78
N GLU A 239 25.05 14.53 13.20
CA GLU A 239 26.04 15.42 13.78
C GLU A 239 25.71 15.79 15.24
N LYS A 240 26.74 15.92 16.07
CA LYS A 240 26.58 16.30 17.49
C LYS A 240 25.88 17.66 17.59
N GLY A 241 24.70 17.67 18.22
CA GLY A 241 23.80 18.83 18.28
C GLY A 241 22.79 18.89 17.13
N GLY A 242 22.70 17.83 16.28
CA GLY A 242 21.73 17.72 15.21
C GLY A 242 20.30 17.54 15.74
N GLY A 243 19.43 18.50 15.41
CA GLY A 243 18.05 18.54 15.89
C GLY A 243 17.21 17.34 15.46
N LEU A 244 17.61 16.58 14.41
CA LEU A 244 16.88 15.40 13.98
C LEU A 244 16.83 14.30 15.04
N ILE A 245 17.98 14.01 15.68
CA ILE A 245 18.01 13.00 16.78
C ILE A 245 17.17 13.48 17.97
N ASP A 246 17.22 14.75 18.29
CA ASP A 246 16.43 15.31 19.39
C ASP A 246 14.93 15.38 19.05
N ALA A 247 14.59 15.66 17.79
CA ALA A 247 13.21 15.56 17.31
C ALA A 247 12.67 14.12 17.42
N ILE A 248 13.50 13.10 17.09
CA ILE A 248 13.11 11.68 17.21
C ILE A 248 12.89 11.29 18.67
N LYS A 249 13.80 11.69 19.58
CA LYS A 249 13.63 11.43 21.02
C LYS A 249 12.37 12.09 21.57
N THR A 250 12.13 13.37 21.21
CA THR A 250 10.93 14.12 21.59
C THR A 250 9.66 13.45 21.06
N ALA A 251 9.68 12.96 19.80
CA ALA A 251 8.57 12.21 19.23
C ALA A 251 8.28 10.95 20.05
N LYS A 252 9.30 10.17 20.38
CA LYS A 252 9.19 8.94 21.20
C LYS A 252 8.60 9.24 22.59
N GLU A 253 9.07 10.29 23.27
CA GLU A 253 8.55 10.70 24.58
C GLU A 253 7.06 11.07 24.54
N LYS A 254 6.58 11.60 23.39
CA LYS A 254 5.18 11.92 23.13
C LYS A 254 4.34 10.75 22.61
N GLY A 255 4.92 9.57 22.49
CA GLY A 255 4.24 8.38 21.97
C GLY A 255 4.02 8.44 20.46
N ILE A 256 4.79 9.25 19.71
CA ILE A 256 4.78 9.30 18.26
C ILE A 256 5.76 8.24 17.75
N VAL A 257 5.29 7.32 16.93
CA VAL A 257 6.13 6.27 16.32
C VAL A 257 6.90 6.86 15.16
N VAL A 258 8.24 6.80 15.20
CA VAL A 258 9.09 7.25 14.10
C VAL A 258 9.58 6.04 13.30
N VAL A 259 9.32 6.05 11.99
CA VAL A 259 9.64 4.95 11.07
C VAL A 259 10.56 5.44 9.98
N ALA A 260 11.57 4.65 9.65
CA ALA A 260 12.45 4.90 8.50
C ALA A 260 12.05 4.02 7.31
N VAL A 261 11.82 4.64 6.16
CA VAL A 261 11.73 3.99 4.84
C VAL A 261 12.81 4.54 3.93
N SER A 262 13.15 3.83 2.86
CA SER A 262 14.17 4.28 1.93
C SER A 262 13.60 5.26 0.90
N GLN A 263 14.38 6.27 0.51
CA GLN A 263 14.10 7.10 -0.66
C GLN A 263 14.34 6.34 -1.99
N CYS A 264 15.07 5.23 -1.93
CA CYS A 264 15.30 4.40 -3.10
C CYS A 264 14.10 3.49 -3.33
N LEU A 265 13.64 3.41 -4.58
CA LEU A 265 12.54 2.52 -4.96
C LEU A 265 12.88 1.05 -4.73
N GLN A 266 14.16 0.66 -4.90
CA GLN A 266 14.63 -0.71 -4.68
C GLN A 266 15.53 -0.80 -3.46
N GLY A 267 15.45 -1.93 -2.76
CA GLY A 267 16.14 -2.18 -1.50
C GLY A 267 15.27 -1.77 -0.31
N GLY A 268 15.89 -1.58 0.85
CA GLY A 268 15.14 -1.26 2.06
C GLY A 268 16.05 -0.73 3.16
N VAL A 269 15.45 -0.41 4.29
CA VAL A 269 16.13 0.13 5.46
C VAL A 269 16.68 -0.99 6.34
N SER A 270 17.97 -0.92 6.63
CA SER A 270 18.69 -1.76 7.60
C SER A 270 19.49 -0.88 8.54
N LEU A 271 18.90 -0.50 9.66
CA LEU A 271 19.51 0.43 10.63
C LEU A 271 20.74 -0.14 11.34
N ASP A 272 20.99 -1.43 11.24
CA ASP A 272 22.16 -2.08 11.85
C ASP A 272 23.41 -2.08 10.94
N THR A 273 23.27 -1.71 9.68
CA THR A 273 24.35 -1.77 8.68
C THR A 273 25.45 -0.74 8.94
N TYR A 274 25.08 0.48 9.29
CA TYR A 274 26.00 1.60 9.50
C TYR A 274 25.85 2.20 10.89
N SER A 275 26.93 2.86 11.39
CA SER A 275 26.92 3.53 12.69
C SER A 275 25.78 4.56 12.81
N MET A 276 25.59 5.37 11.77
CA MET A 276 24.52 6.37 11.72
C MET A 276 23.11 5.73 11.85
N GLY A 277 22.87 4.62 11.15
CA GLY A 277 21.63 3.87 11.30
C GLY A 277 21.39 3.41 12.73
N ARG A 278 22.45 2.94 13.40
CA ARG A 278 22.37 2.52 14.82
C ARG A 278 22.04 3.67 15.76
N GLU A 279 22.52 4.87 15.49
CA GLU A 279 22.16 6.06 16.27
C GLU A 279 20.65 6.35 16.17
N PHE A 280 20.08 6.29 14.96
CA PHE A 280 18.63 6.41 14.77
C PHE A 280 17.85 5.30 15.46
N LYS A 281 18.29 4.05 15.37
CA LYS A 281 17.69 2.92 16.07
C LYS A 281 17.71 3.12 17.59
N ASN A 282 18.84 3.58 18.14
CA ASN A 282 18.99 3.86 19.58
C ASN A 282 18.11 5.03 20.01
N ALA A 283 17.88 6.03 19.16
CA ALA A 283 16.95 7.12 19.41
C ALA A 283 15.48 6.66 19.38
N GLY A 284 15.19 5.51 18.79
CA GLY A 284 13.86 4.90 18.79
C GLY A 284 13.20 4.79 17.42
N VAL A 285 13.94 4.97 16.33
CA VAL A 285 13.42 4.77 14.97
C VAL A 285 13.20 3.29 14.71
N VAL A 286 12.02 2.96 14.16
CA VAL A 286 11.65 1.63 13.71
C VAL A 286 11.99 1.49 12.22
N SER A 287 12.58 0.36 11.82
CA SER A 287 12.82 0.09 10.40
C SER A 287 11.52 -0.30 9.70
N GLY A 288 11.22 0.37 8.59
CA GLY A 288 10.15 -0.01 7.66
C GLY A 288 10.54 -1.14 6.71
N GLY A 289 11.79 -1.66 6.81
CA GLY A 289 12.26 -2.71 5.90
C GLY A 289 12.29 -2.25 4.45
N ASP A 290 11.74 -3.07 3.58
CA ASP A 290 11.58 -2.79 2.14
C ASP A 290 10.15 -2.39 1.74
N MET A 291 9.34 -1.97 2.73
CA MET A 291 8.00 -1.43 2.46
C MET A 291 8.08 -0.17 1.61
N THR A 292 7.09 -0.01 0.73
CA THR A 292 6.86 1.28 0.07
C THR A 292 6.34 2.30 1.10
N THR A 293 6.47 3.59 0.81
CA THR A 293 5.91 4.66 1.68
C THR A 293 4.40 4.49 1.84
N GLU A 294 3.70 4.08 0.76
CA GLU A 294 2.27 3.81 0.75
C GLU A 294 1.91 2.66 1.71
N ALA A 295 2.65 1.56 1.64
CA ALA A 295 2.43 0.42 2.53
C ALA A 295 2.73 0.78 3.99
N CYS A 296 3.82 1.49 4.26
CA CYS A 296 4.21 1.92 5.59
C CYS A 296 3.14 2.82 6.24
N THR A 297 2.66 3.84 5.51
CA THR A 297 1.66 4.79 6.02
C THR A 297 0.30 4.14 6.26
N THR A 298 -0.16 3.29 5.35
CA THR A 298 -1.45 2.60 5.49
C THR A 298 -1.41 1.50 6.54
N LYS A 299 -0.28 0.79 6.70
CA LYS A 299 -0.05 -0.15 7.80
C LYS A 299 -0.08 0.54 9.15
N LEU A 300 0.57 1.70 9.29
CA LEU A 300 0.52 2.50 10.50
C LEU A 300 -0.92 2.92 10.84
N ALA A 301 -1.67 3.44 9.86
CA ALA A 301 -3.06 3.83 10.06
C ALA A 301 -3.93 2.65 10.52
N TYR A 302 -3.75 1.47 9.90
CA TYR A 302 -4.42 0.23 10.31
C TYR A 302 -4.02 -0.19 11.74
N LEU A 303 -2.72 -0.25 12.03
CA LEU A 303 -2.23 -0.72 13.34
C LEU A 303 -2.68 0.19 14.48
N PHE A 304 -2.64 1.52 14.30
CA PHE A 304 -3.14 2.44 15.32
C PHE A 304 -4.65 2.28 15.54
N GLY A 305 -5.43 2.09 14.50
CA GLY A 305 -6.86 1.79 14.61
C GLY A 305 -7.12 0.44 15.30
N ARG A 306 -6.30 -0.56 14.99
CA ARG A 306 -6.49 -1.96 15.45
C ARG A 306 -6.00 -2.19 16.88
N LEU A 307 -4.97 -1.48 17.31
CA LEU A 307 -4.28 -1.66 18.58
C LEU A 307 -4.60 -0.55 19.62
N ALA A 308 -5.80 0.05 19.52
CA ALA A 308 -6.29 1.06 20.46
C ALA A 308 -5.29 2.23 20.68
N ASN A 309 -4.57 2.61 19.62
CA ASN A 309 -3.56 3.68 19.63
C ASN A 309 -2.35 3.44 20.57
N ASP A 310 -2.00 2.18 20.87
CA ASP A 310 -0.80 1.86 21.66
C ASP A 310 0.47 1.95 20.80
N PRO A 311 1.35 2.96 21.01
CA PRO A 311 2.53 3.16 20.18
C PRO A 311 3.59 2.07 20.35
N ILE A 312 3.63 1.40 21.50
CA ILE A 312 4.59 0.32 21.78
C ILE A 312 4.21 -0.91 20.96
N LEU A 313 2.94 -1.31 21.02
CA LEU A 313 2.44 -2.42 20.22
C LEU A 313 2.53 -2.14 18.73
N VAL A 314 2.18 -0.92 18.31
CA VAL A 314 2.31 -0.50 16.89
C VAL A 314 3.76 -0.63 16.42
N SER A 315 4.74 -0.14 17.19
CA SER A 315 6.16 -0.25 16.85
C SER A 315 6.63 -1.69 16.71
N GLN A 316 6.19 -2.58 17.58
CA GLN A 316 6.51 -4.01 17.52
C GLN A 316 5.89 -4.69 16.30
N MET A 317 4.61 -4.40 16.02
CA MET A 317 3.88 -5.01 14.91
C MET A 317 4.30 -4.48 13.54
N LEU A 318 4.82 -3.24 13.47
CA LEU A 318 5.22 -2.62 12.23
C LEU A 318 6.34 -3.40 11.51
N SER A 319 7.28 -3.95 12.27
CA SER A 319 8.43 -4.72 11.74
C SER A 319 8.06 -6.12 11.25
N LEU A 320 6.84 -6.59 11.50
CA LEU A 320 6.39 -7.92 11.13
C LEU A 320 5.67 -7.87 9.79
N ASP A 321 5.84 -8.91 8.99
CA ASP A 321 5.02 -9.11 7.79
C ASP A 321 3.61 -9.58 8.20
N ILE A 322 2.57 -8.84 7.81
CA ILE A 322 1.17 -9.13 8.15
C ILE A 322 0.39 -9.58 6.90
N ARG A 323 0.69 -8.97 5.75
CA ARG A 323 -0.03 -9.17 4.47
C ARG A 323 0.91 -9.22 3.26
N GLY A 324 2.15 -9.65 3.47
CA GLY A 324 3.14 -9.73 2.40
C GLY A 324 3.71 -8.37 1.99
N GLU A 325 3.58 -7.35 2.84
CA GLU A 325 4.01 -5.98 2.57
C GLU A 325 5.50 -5.76 2.72
N THR A 326 6.22 -6.68 3.36
CA THR A 326 7.68 -6.61 3.56
C THR A 326 8.33 -7.96 3.38
N SER A 327 9.57 -7.95 2.93
CA SER A 327 10.41 -9.14 2.82
C SER A 327 11.25 -9.31 4.08
N ASP A 328 11.58 -10.53 4.46
CA ASP A 328 12.50 -10.80 5.56
C ASP A 328 13.94 -10.45 5.16
N ILE A 329 14.29 -9.17 5.31
CA ILE A 329 15.62 -8.64 4.99
C ILE A 329 16.70 -9.31 5.84
N SER A 330 16.36 -9.86 7.03
CA SER A 330 17.31 -10.53 7.91
C SER A 330 17.91 -11.78 7.28
N ARG A 331 17.21 -12.42 6.37
CA ARG A 331 17.67 -13.60 5.63
C ARG A 331 18.55 -13.26 4.42
N SER A 332 18.35 -12.10 3.78
CA SER A 332 19.12 -11.68 2.62
C SER A 332 20.51 -11.11 3.00
N GLY A 333 20.61 -10.45 4.15
CA GLY A 333 21.86 -9.86 4.64
C GLY A 333 22.91 -10.85 5.17
N LYS A 334 22.51 -12.07 5.55
CA LYS A 334 23.42 -13.09 6.09
C LYS A 334 24.38 -13.71 5.05
N LYS A 335 24.21 -13.43 3.76
CA LYS A 335 25.14 -13.93 2.72
C LYS A 335 26.44 -13.14 2.58
N PHE A 336 26.54 -11.93 3.13
CA PHE A 336 27.73 -11.07 2.95
C PHE A 336 28.58 -10.87 4.20
N PHE A 337 28.04 -11.06 5.40
CA PHE A 337 28.82 -10.91 6.64
C PHE A 337 28.44 -12.02 7.63
N ASN A 338 29.39 -12.94 7.86
CA ASN A 338 29.28 -13.97 8.89
C ASN A 338 29.31 -13.33 10.28
N HIS A 339 28.16 -13.09 10.90
CA HIS A 339 28.08 -12.92 12.34
C HIS A 339 27.08 -13.94 12.91
N LYS A 340 27.65 -14.83 13.74
CA LYS A 340 26.91 -15.74 14.61
C LYS A 340 26.21 -14.92 15.69
N ASP A 341 24.90 -14.78 15.61
CA ASP A 341 24.10 -14.42 16.75
C ASP A 341 22.89 -15.36 16.85
N GLY A 342 22.78 -15.95 18.04
CA GLY A 342 21.85 -17.03 18.33
C GLY A 342 20.39 -16.60 18.28
N ASP A 343 19.58 -17.50 17.79
CA ASP A 343 18.11 -17.48 17.86
C ASP A 343 17.62 -17.08 19.25
N ARG A 344 17.01 -15.90 19.35
CA ARG A 344 16.07 -15.58 20.43
C ARG A 344 14.69 -15.43 19.82
N ASP A 345 13.87 -16.46 19.95
CA ASP A 345 12.43 -16.44 19.66
C ASP A 345 11.74 -15.49 20.65
N PRO A 346 11.09 -14.39 20.22
CA PRO A 346 10.29 -13.56 21.11
C PRO A 346 8.90 -14.21 21.27
N THR A 347 8.79 -15.17 22.20
CA THR A 347 7.61 -15.98 22.46
C THR A 347 6.32 -15.21 22.83
N GLY A 348 6.36 -13.88 22.93
CA GLY A 348 5.19 -13.02 23.08
C GLY A 348 4.54 -12.58 21.76
N VAL A 349 5.32 -12.45 20.70
CA VAL A 349 4.89 -11.82 19.43
C VAL A 349 4.06 -12.76 18.57
N ARG A 350 4.36 -14.07 18.56
CA ARG A 350 3.54 -15.07 17.87
C ARG A 350 2.12 -15.17 18.41
N LYS A 351 1.92 -14.96 19.72
CA LYS A 351 0.57 -14.90 20.31
C LYS A 351 -0.22 -13.65 19.90
N LEU A 352 0.46 -12.56 19.59
CA LEU A 352 -0.18 -11.33 19.10
C LEU A 352 -0.61 -11.47 17.63
N LEU A 353 0.23 -12.07 16.78
CA LEU A 353 -0.10 -12.36 15.37
C LEU A 353 -1.33 -13.27 15.20
N MET A 354 -1.58 -14.18 16.16
CA MET A 354 -2.78 -15.01 16.13
C MET A 354 -4.07 -14.24 16.49
N ARG A 355 -3.98 -12.98 16.90
CA ARG A 355 -5.12 -12.10 17.22
C ARG A 355 -5.38 -11.03 16.15
N LEU A 356 -4.51 -10.89 15.15
CA LEU A 356 -4.64 -10.07 13.96
C LEU A 356 -5.06 -10.93 12.78
#